data_572938768d9544ca5ed9901b21cc8775
#
_entry.id   572938768d9544ca5ed9901b21cc8775
#
_cell.length_a   1.000
_cell.length_b   1.000
_cell.length_c   1.000
_cell.angle_alpha   90.00
_cell.angle_beta   90.00
_cell.angle_gamma   90.00
#
_symmetry.space_group_name_H-M   'P 1'
#
loop_
_entity.id
_entity.type
_entity.pdbx_description
1 polymer ?
#
loop_
_entity_poly.entity_id
_entity_poly.type
_entity_poly.pdbx_seq_one_letter_code
_entity_poly.pdbx_strand_id
1 'polypeptide(L)'
;MVCTADNFLSRNFVAPLDRRNIIRYNDSATIGSIAISYWRCGMSKPDKSIDPKILEAAKKEFLEKGYEKASTNVICKNAGVTWGALQKRYEGKDALFCALVSPVAEEFKATLIGANDEFHNLTKEEQEANALHEDTDGNQFIEYIYEHFDVFRLLLCCAGGSSYEHYMEDLVDILEHSTRWFIENTGHEAIINGKKAGKMTVHILISSYLYGLFEPIAHEMKKDEAIEYVNELKYFFDVGWADILKLK
;
A
#
# COMPACT_ATOMS: atom_id res chain seq x y z
N MET A 1 -25.91 25.34 -2.54
CA MET A 1 -24.84 24.96 -3.48
C MET A 1 -23.64 24.62 -2.62
N VAL A 2 -23.48 23.37 -2.27
CA VAL A 2 -22.31 22.87 -1.52
C VAL A 2 -21.29 22.56 -2.61
N CYS A 3 -20.18 23.27 -2.64
CA CYS A 3 -19.04 22.99 -3.50
C CYS A 3 -18.42 21.67 -3.01
N THR A 4 -18.54 20.63 -3.77
CA THR A 4 -17.95 19.32 -3.52
C THR A 4 -16.47 19.39 -3.89
N ALA A 5 -15.61 19.42 -2.87
CA ALA A 5 -14.17 19.35 -3.04
C ALA A 5 -13.75 17.88 -2.97
N ASP A 6 -13.71 17.23 -4.11
CA ASP A 6 -13.42 15.80 -4.20
C ASP A 6 -12.11 15.51 -4.93
N ASN A 7 -11.23 14.72 -4.29
CA ASN A 7 -10.41 13.68 -4.93
C ASN A 7 -8.98 13.96 -5.41
N PHE A 8 -8.14 14.75 -4.73
CA PHE A 8 -6.71 14.74 -5.06
C PHE A 8 -6.01 13.43 -4.64
N LEU A 9 -6.27 12.94 -3.43
CA LEU A 9 -5.62 11.73 -2.94
C LEU A 9 -6.32 10.43 -3.39
N SER A 10 -7.63 10.47 -3.63
CA SER A 10 -8.40 9.27 -3.94
C SER A 10 -8.15 8.68 -5.32
N ARG A 11 -7.80 9.49 -6.33
CA ARG A 11 -7.46 8.98 -7.67
C ARG A 11 -6.03 8.50 -7.80
N ASN A 12 -5.11 9.00 -6.99
CA ASN A 12 -3.78 8.41 -6.88
C ASN A 12 -3.81 7.01 -6.24
N PHE A 13 -4.94 6.65 -5.59
CA PHE A 13 -5.16 5.35 -4.97
C PHE A 13 -6.10 4.41 -5.76
N VAL A 14 -6.87 4.92 -6.70
CA VAL A 14 -7.96 4.16 -7.34
C VAL A 14 -7.94 4.34 -8.86
N ALA A 15 -6.83 3.96 -9.49
CA ALA A 15 -6.93 3.51 -10.87
C ALA A 15 -7.55 2.11 -10.87
N PRO A 16 -8.44 1.76 -11.83
CA PRO A 16 -9.01 0.43 -11.88
C PRO A 16 -7.88 -0.60 -11.95
N LEU A 17 -7.95 -1.61 -11.08
CA LEU A 17 -7.10 -2.79 -11.08
C LEU A 17 -7.33 -3.59 -12.38
N ASP A 18 -6.94 -3.03 -13.52
CA ASP A 18 -6.98 -3.74 -14.79
C ASP A 18 -5.79 -4.72 -14.83
N ARG A 19 -6.08 -5.97 -14.50
CA ARG A 19 -5.12 -7.11 -14.57
C ARG A 19 -4.39 -7.22 -15.91
N ARG A 20 -4.82 -6.51 -16.95
CA ARG A 20 -4.20 -6.49 -18.29
C ARG A 20 -3.02 -5.53 -18.40
N ASN A 21 -2.88 -4.56 -17.50
CA ASN A 21 -1.80 -3.56 -17.52
C ASN A 21 -0.54 -3.99 -16.75
N ILE A 22 -0.62 -4.99 -15.88
CA ILE A 22 0.51 -5.48 -15.03
C ILE A 22 1.68 -6.06 -15.85
N ILE A 23 1.44 -6.45 -17.12
CA ILE A 23 2.45 -7.16 -17.94
C ILE A 23 3.42 -6.22 -18.70
N ARG A 24 3.22 -4.91 -18.74
CA ARG A 24 3.98 -3.98 -19.59
C ARG A 24 5.11 -3.19 -18.90
N TYR A 25 5.32 -3.35 -17.61
CA TYR A 25 6.26 -2.50 -16.83
C TYR A 25 7.67 -3.05 -16.67
N ASN A 26 8.22 -3.73 -17.68
CA ASN A 26 9.60 -4.26 -17.60
C ASN A 26 10.69 -3.38 -18.22
N ASP A 27 10.36 -2.20 -18.72
CA ASP A 27 11.36 -1.36 -19.39
C ASP A 27 11.17 0.14 -19.07
N SER A 28 11.71 0.63 -17.96
CA SER A 28 12.22 2.00 -17.93
C SER A 28 13.09 2.29 -16.69
N ALA A 29 14.12 3.07 -16.92
CA ALA A 29 15.29 3.31 -16.08
C ALA A 29 15.06 4.15 -14.80
N THR A 30 13.82 4.44 -14.40
CA THR A 30 13.48 5.22 -13.20
C THR A 30 13.34 4.36 -11.93
N ILE A 31 13.37 3.04 -12.07
CA ILE A 31 13.20 2.04 -11.00
C ILE A 31 14.49 1.84 -10.17
N GLY A 32 15.55 2.61 -10.43
CA GLY A 32 16.88 2.38 -9.85
C GLY A 32 16.96 2.45 -8.32
N SER A 33 16.10 3.19 -7.63
CA SER A 33 16.13 3.26 -6.16
C SER A 33 15.08 2.37 -5.48
N ILE A 34 13.96 2.07 -6.13
CA ILE A 34 12.94 1.14 -5.61
C ILE A 34 13.40 -0.32 -5.80
N ALA A 35 14.16 -0.62 -6.85
CA ALA A 35 14.73 -1.95 -7.10
C ALA A 35 15.67 -2.45 -5.99
N ILE A 36 16.17 -1.58 -5.11
CA ILE A 36 17.09 -1.97 -4.03
C ILE A 36 16.37 -2.76 -2.93
N SER A 37 15.07 -2.58 -2.72
CA SER A 37 14.30 -3.38 -1.76
C SER A 37 14.07 -4.82 -2.25
N TYR A 38 14.01 -5.05 -3.57
CA TYR A 38 13.85 -6.39 -4.17
C TYR A 38 15.01 -7.36 -3.88
N TRP A 39 16.21 -6.83 -3.60
CA TRP A 39 17.40 -7.67 -3.35
C TRP A 39 17.54 -8.14 -1.91
N ARG A 40 16.71 -7.68 -0.98
CA ARG A 40 16.79 -8.10 0.43
C ARG A 40 16.07 -9.41 0.72
N CYS A 41 15.01 -9.73 -0.01
CA CYS A 41 14.39 -11.06 0.02
C CYS A 41 15.09 -11.90 -1.04
N GLY A 42 15.92 -12.87 -0.68
CA GLY A 42 16.51 -13.84 -1.59
C GLY A 42 15.45 -14.61 -2.37
N MET A 43 14.81 -13.94 -3.35
CA MET A 43 13.74 -14.51 -4.15
C MET A 43 14.32 -15.54 -5.11
N SER A 44 14.41 -16.79 -4.67
CA SER A 44 14.35 -17.90 -5.60
C SER A 44 12.98 -17.84 -6.29
N LYS A 45 12.97 -18.03 -7.64
CA LYS A 45 11.73 -18.08 -8.45
C LYS A 45 10.65 -18.86 -7.72
N PRO A 46 9.37 -18.38 -7.69
CA PRO A 46 8.30 -19.08 -7.01
C PRO A 46 8.26 -20.51 -7.51
N ASP A 47 8.69 -21.43 -6.69
CA ASP A 47 8.56 -22.85 -6.96
C ASP A 47 7.07 -23.18 -6.84
N LYS A 48 6.44 -23.54 -7.95
CA LYS A 48 5.02 -23.95 -7.99
C LYS A 48 4.70 -25.18 -7.13
N SER A 49 5.71 -25.79 -6.49
CA SER A 49 5.62 -26.92 -5.56
C SER A 49 5.62 -26.53 -4.08
N ILE A 50 5.39 -25.24 -3.74
CA ILE A 50 5.30 -24.79 -2.34
C ILE A 50 4.23 -25.60 -1.62
N ASP A 51 4.61 -26.22 -0.49
CA ASP A 51 3.67 -26.99 0.31
C ASP A 51 2.65 -26.05 0.99
N PRO A 52 1.37 -26.09 0.59
CA PRO A 52 0.35 -25.20 1.16
C PRO A 52 0.23 -25.32 2.68
N LYS A 53 0.56 -26.49 3.26
CA LYS A 53 0.51 -26.71 4.71
C LYS A 53 1.58 -25.92 5.46
N ILE A 54 2.77 -25.73 4.85
CA ILE A 54 3.83 -24.93 5.45
C ILE A 54 3.38 -23.45 5.51
N LEU A 55 2.86 -22.93 4.41
CA LEU A 55 2.39 -21.54 4.34
C LEU A 55 1.21 -21.28 5.26
N GLU A 56 0.25 -22.22 5.33
CA GLU A 56 -0.90 -22.07 6.22
C GLU A 56 -0.48 -22.07 7.70
N ALA A 57 0.43 -23.00 8.08
CA ALA A 57 0.98 -23.04 9.44
C ALA A 57 1.81 -21.79 9.78
N ALA A 58 2.56 -21.27 8.80
CA ALA A 58 3.34 -20.05 8.95
C ALA A 58 2.44 -18.82 9.09
N LYS A 59 1.43 -18.68 8.22
CA LYS A 59 0.43 -17.60 8.29
C LYS A 59 -0.20 -17.53 9.67
N LYS A 60 -0.67 -18.67 10.17
CA LYS A 60 -1.30 -18.73 11.50
C LYS A 60 -0.34 -18.31 12.61
N GLU A 61 0.89 -18.83 12.61
CA GLU A 61 1.89 -18.51 13.64
C GLU A 61 2.27 -17.01 13.61
N PHE A 62 2.46 -16.44 12.41
CA PHE A 62 2.79 -15.02 12.26
C PHE A 62 1.62 -14.11 12.67
N LEU A 63 0.39 -14.44 12.32
CA LEU A 63 -0.80 -13.68 12.75
C LEU A 63 -1.01 -13.71 14.26
N GLU A 64 -0.69 -14.85 14.93
CA GLU A 64 -0.87 -14.98 16.37
C GLU A 64 0.26 -14.33 17.19
N LYS A 65 1.51 -14.37 16.72
CA LYS A 65 2.69 -13.99 17.50
C LYS A 65 3.42 -12.76 16.98
N GLY A 66 3.12 -12.31 15.75
CA GLY A 66 3.96 -11.40 15.00
C GLY A 66 5.24 -12.08 14.50
N TYR A 67 5.89 -11.47 13.51
CA TYR A 67 7.12 -12.00 12.93
C TYR A 67 8.19 -12.25 14.00
N GLU A 68 8.48 -11.26 14.84
CA GLU A 68 9.60 -11.33 15.79
C GLU A 68 9.50 -12.55 16.73
N LYS A 69 8.29 -12.82 17.29
CA LYS A 69 8.07 -13.89 18.27
C LYS A 69 7.67 -15.23 17.67
N ALA A 70 7.37 -15.28 16.38
CA ALA A 70 6.99 -16.51 15.70
C ALA A 70 8.13 -17.53 15.66
N SER A 71 7.78 -18.81 15.85
CA SER A 71 8.73 -19.92 15.95
C SER A 71 8.64 -20.85 14.74
N THR A 72 9.75 -20.97 13.99
CA THR A 72 9.86 -21.93 12.88
C THR A 72 9.68 -23.39 13.32
N ASN A 73 10.03 -23.72 14.58
CA ASN A 73 9.79 -25.06 15.13
C ASN A 73 8.29 -25.34 15.31
N VAL A 74 7.51 -24.34 15.75
CA VAL A 74 6.04 -24.46 15.85
C VAL A 74 5.43 -24.61 14.47
N ILE A 75 5.90 -23.82 13.51
CA ILE A 75 5.47 -23.92 12.10
C ILE A 75 5.73 -25.33 11.56
N CYS A 76 6.94 -25.86 11.71
CA CYS A 76 7.29 -27.22 11.29
C CYS A 76 6.38 -28.27 11.92
N LYS A 77 6.14 -28.17 13.23
CA LYS A 77 5.27 -29.10 13.97
C LYS A 77 3.84 -29.08 13.42
N ASN A 78 3.29 -27.88 13.22
CA ASN A 78 1.92 -27.68 12.76
C ASN A 78 1.73 -28.11 11.29
N ALA A 79 2.75 -27.88 10.46
CA ALA A 79 2.77 -28.32 9.06
C ALA A 79 3.05 -29.83 8.89
N GLY A 80 3.50 -30.52 9.93
CA GLY A 80 3.89 -31.93 9.88
C GLY A 80 5.19 -32.18 9.08
N VAL A 81 6.11 -31.22 9.04
CA VAL A 81 7.39 -31.30 8.32
C VAL A 81 8.58 -31.20 9.27
N THR A 82 9.73 -31.69 8.82
CA THR A 82 10.99 -31.52 9.54
C THR A 82 11.58 -30.13 9.28
N TRP A 83 12.38 -29.62 10.20
CA TRP A 83 13.11 -28.36 10.02
C TRP A 83 13.99 -28.37 8.76
N GLY A 84 14.68 -29.50 8.47
CA GLY A 84 15.48 -29.66 7.26
C GLY A 84 14.65 -29.64 5.97
N ALA A 85 13.40 -30.08 6.01
CA ALA A 85 12.48 -29.98 4.85
C ALA A 85 12.02 -28.53 4.63
N LEU A 86 11.79 -27.79 5.70
CA LEU A 86 11.47 -26.34 5.63
C LEU A 86 12.66 -25.56 5.08
N GLN A 87 13.86 -25.76 5.62
CA GLN A 87 15.09 -25.06 5.21
C GLN A 87 15.48 -25.27 3.74
N LYS A 88 15.14 -26.42 3.16
CA LYS A 88 15.36 -26.67 1.73
C LYS A 88 14.48 -25.80 0.83
N ARG A 89 13.37 -25.26 1.34
CA ARG A 89 12.38 -24.48 0.60
C ARG A 89 12.46 -23.01 0.89
N TYR A 90 12.78 -22.64 2.13
CA TYR A 90 12.85 -21.26 2.62
C TYR A 90 14.15 -21.04 3.39
N GLU A 91 14.93 -20.06 2.97
CA GLU A 91 16.19 -19.70 3.65
C GLU A 91 15.92 -18.93 4.95
N GLY A 92 15.20 -19.56 5.89
CA GLY A 92 14.90 -18.98 7.19
C GLY A 92 13.49 -18.40 7.32
N LYS A 93 13.26 -17.75 8.46
CA LYS A 93 11.96 -17.21 8.84
C LYS A 93 11.52 -16.07 7.94
N ASP A 94 12.45 -15.21 7.51
CA ASP A 94 12.17 -14.07 6.66
C ASP A 94 11.73 -14.48 5.25
N ALA A 95 12.44 -15.43 4.63
CA ALA A 95 12.03 -15.97 3.33
C ALA A 95 10.63 -16.61 3.36
N LEU A 96 10.27 -17.22 4.49
CA LEU A 96 8.94 -17.79 4.69
C LEU A 96 7.86 -16.69 4.86
N PHE A 97 8.16 -15.62 5.59
CA PHE A 97 7.29 -14.46 5.72
C PHE A 97 7.10 -13.76 4.38
N CYS A 98 8.20 -13.50 3.66
CA CYS A 98 8.16 -12.93 2.31
C CYS A 98 7.31 -13.76 1.35
N ALA A 99 7.40 -15.09 1.39
CA ALA A 99 6.59 -15.95 0.53
C ALA A 99 5.08 -15.78 0.75
N LEU A 100 4.66 -15.39 1.96
CA LEU A 100 3.27 -15.09 2.28
C LEU A 100 2.83 -13.72 1.80
N VAL A 101 3.69 -12.70 1.91
CA VAL A 101 3.25 -11.31 1.74
C VAL A 101 3.68 -10.69 0.40
N SER A 102 4.85 -11.07 -0.15
CA SER A 102 5.42 -10.42 -1.35
C SER A 102 4.47 -10.39 -2.55
N PRO A 103 3.73 -11.47 -2.91
CA PRO A 103 2.90 -11.41 -4.11
C PRO A 103 1.86 -10.29 -4.07
N VAL A 104 1.20 -10.13 -2.92
CA VAL A 104 0.16 -9.10 -2.73
C VAL A 104 0.79 -7.72 -2.49
N ALA A 105 1.83 -7.66 -1.67
CA ALA A 105 2.52 -6.41 -1.35
C ALA A 105 3.11 -5.73 -2.58
N GLU A 106 3.76 -6.50 -3.46
CA GLU A 106 4.38 -5.97 -4.67
C GLU A 106 3.34 -5.63 -5.75
N GLU A 107 2.28 -6.44 -5.88
CA GLU A 107 1.14 -6.12 -6.77
C GLU A 107 0.49 -4.80 -6.35
N PHE A 108 0.26 -4.61 -5.06
CA PHE A 108 -0.33 -3.39 -4.52
C PHE A 108 0.56 -2.16 -4.77
N LYS A 109 1.87 -2.26 -4.48
CA LYS A 109 2.84 -1.18 -4.79
C LYS A 109 2.87 -0.86 -6.29
N ALA A 110 2.93 -1.88 -7.14
CA ALA A 110 2.94 -1.69 -8.58
C ALA A 110 1.68 -0.98 -9.10
N THR A 111 0.52 -1.31 -8.51
CA THR A 111 -0.76 -0.65 -8.83
C THR A 111 -0.72 0.83 -8.45
N LEU A 112 -0.23 1.17 -7.25
CA LEU A 112 -0.09 2.56 -6.82
C LEU A 112 0.86 3.36 -7.72
N ILE A 113 2.02 2.78 -8.06
CA ILE A 113 2.99 3.42 -8.96
C ILE A 113 2.36 3.63 -10.34
N GLY A 114 1.70 2.61 -10.89
CA GLY A 114 1.02 2.72 -12.19
C GLY A 114 -0.05 3.82 -12.21
N ALA A 115 -0.86 3.91 -11.16
CA ALA A 115 -1.85 4.97 -11.02
C ALA A 115 -1.22 6.36 -10.97
N ASN A 116 -0.12 6.51 -10.23
CA ASN A 116 0.63 7.76 -10.19
C ASN A 116 1.20 8.14 -11.55
N ASP A 117 1.78 7.18 -12.29
CA ASP A 117 2.32 7.41 -13.62
C ASP A 117 1.24 7.81 -14.63
N GLU A 118 0.07 7.16 -14.58
CA GLU A 118 -1.10 7.55 -15.39
C GLU A 118 -1.54 8.99 -15.08
N PHE A 119 -1.66 9.34 -13.81
CA PHE A 119 -1.99 10.70 -13.36
C PHE A 119 -0.95 11.74 -13.80
N HIS A 120 0.34 11.43 -13.71
CA HIS A 120 1.42 12.32 -14.13
C HIS A 120 1.45 12.57 -15.65
N ASN A 121 0.91 11.66 -16.45
CA ASN A 121 0.82 11.82 -17.90
C ASN A 121 -0.38 12.66 -18.36
N LEU A 122 -1.29 13.05 -17.47
CA LEU A 122 -2.41 13.94 -17.76
C LEU A 122 -1.92 15.38 -17.96
N THR A 123 -2.69 16.18 -18.70
CA THR A 123 -2.49 17.63 -18.76
C THR A 123 -2.75 18.25 -17.39
N LYS A 124 -2.23 19.48 -17.17
CA LYS A 124 -2.46 20.20 -15.91
C LYS A 124 -3.97 20.37 -15.62
N GLU A 125 -4.73 20.72 -16.62
CA GLU A 125 -6.20 20.90 -16.54
C GLU A 125 -6.90 19.60 -16.17
N GLU A 126 -6.46 18.48 -16.73
CA GLU A 126 -7.00 17.16 -16.38
C GLU A 126 -6.60 16.74 -14.98
N GLN A 127 -5.37 17.05 -14.55
CA GLN A 127 -4.91 16.77 -13.19
C GLN A 127 -5.72 17.56 -12.16
N GLU A 128 -5.92 18.87 -12.39
CA GLU A 128 -6.74 19.71 -11.52
C GLU A 128 -8.22 19.27 -11.50
N ALA A 129 -8.78 18.92 -12.67
CA ALA A 129 -10.12 18.37 -12.75
C ALA A 129 -10.25 17.03 -12.04
N ASN A 130 -9.26 16.15 -12.23
CA ASN A 130 -9.20 14.86 -11.53
C ASN A 130 -9.07 15.02 -10.03
N ALA A 131 -8.33 16.04 -9.57
CA ALA A 131 -8.21 16.34 -8.14
C ALA A 131 -9.52 16.87 -7.51
N LEU A 132 -10.52 17.26 -8.31
CA LEU A 132 -11.80 17.82 -7.86
C LEU A 132 -13.01 16.90 -8.09
N HIS A 133 -12.86 15.77 -8.78
CA HIS A 133 -13.99 14.92 -9.16
C HIS A 133 -14.33 13.86 -8.09
N GLU A 134 -15.64 13.71 -7.84
CA GLU A 134 -16.20 12.60 -7.05
C GLU A 134 -15.92 11.27 -7.74
N ASP A 135 -15.06 10.43 -7.18
CA ASP A 135 -14.87 9.08 -7.66
C ASP A 135 -15.58 8.08 -6.75
N THR A 136 -16.46 7.34 -7.35
CA THR A 136 -17.22 6.27 -6.69
C THR A 136 -16.39 5.00 -6.46
N ASP A 137 -15.15 4.97 -6.96
CA ASP A 137 -14.33 3.75 -7.00
C ASP A 137 -13.42 3.53 -5.77
N GLY A 138 -13.51 4.36 -4.72
CA GLY A 138 -12.86 4.09 -3.42
C GLY A 138 -13.16 2.69 -2.85
N ASN A 139 -14.26 2.09 -3.31
CA ASN A 139 -14.64 0.74 -2.96
C ASN A 139 -13.66 -0.32 -3.49
N GLN A 140 -13.05 -0.15 -4.67
CA GLN A 140 -12.13 -1.16 -5.25
C GLN A 140 -10.87 -1.34 -4.40
N PHE A 141 -10.35 -0.26 -3.80
CA PHE A 141 -9.22 -0.31 -2.89
C PHE A 141 -9.53 -1.17 -1.66
N ILE A 142 -10.67 -0.92 -1.01
CA ILE A 142 -11.12 -1.70 0.14
C ILE A 142 -11.47 -3.13 -0.27
N GLU A 143 -12.09 -3.34 -1.44
CA GLU A 143 -12.34 -4.67 -1.99
C GLU A 143 -11.05 -5.49 -2.08
N TYR A 144 -9.99 -4.93 -2.69
CA TYR A 144 -8.70 -5.60 -2.82
C TYR A 144 -8.06 -5.90 -1.46
N ILE A 145 -8.07 -4.94 -0.54
CA ILE A 145 -7.54 -5.13 0.81
C ILE A 145 -8.27 -6.26 1.53
N TYR A 146 -9.61 -6.32 1.43
CA TYR A 146 -10.41 -7.34 2.09
C TYR A 146 -10.34 -8.71 1.41
N GLU A 147 -10.08 -8.76 0.10
CA GLU A 147 -9.74 -10.03 -0.58
C GLU A 147 -8.42 -10.60 -0.06
N HIS A 148 -7.50 -9.74 0.39
CA HIS A 148 -6.18 -10.11 0.91
C HIS A 148 -5.98 -9.77 2.39
N PHE A 149 -7.07 -9.78 3.18
CA PHE A 149 -7.12 -9.28 4.55
C PHE A 149 -5.99 -9.81 5.44
N ASP A 150 -5.76 -11.12 5.46
CA ASP A 150 -4.70 -11.74 6.26
C ASP A 150 -3.31 -11.23 5.88
N VAL A 151 -3.08 -10.99 4.58
CA VAL A 151 -1.78 -10.50 4.09
C VAL A 151 -1.55 -9.05 4.52
N PHE A 152 -2.56 -8.19 4.38
CA PHE A 152 -2.45 -6.81 4.88
C PHE A 152 -2.31 -6.77 6.39
N ARG A 153 -2.99 -7.64 7.13
CA ARG A 153 -2.80 -7.77 8.57
C ARG A 153 -1.38 -8.20 8.95
N LEU A 154 -0.78 -9.14 8.20
CA LEU A 154 0.63 -9.51 8.36
C LEU A 154 1.56 -8.31 8.12
N LEU A 155 1.36 -7.57 7.04
CA LEU A 155 2.18 -6.41 6.66
C LEU A 155 2.09 -5.27 7.68
N LEU A 156 0.88 -4.98 8.17
CA LEU A 156 0.62 -3.81 9.01
C LEU A 156 0.86 -4.07 10.50
N CYS A 157 0.48 -5.27 10.98
CA CYS A 157 0.44 -5.55 12.41
C CYS A 157 1.52 -6.55 12.85
N CYS A 158 2.11 -7.31 11.93
CA CYS A 158 2.94 -8.46 12.27
C CYS A 158 4.34 -8.42 11.65
N ALA A 159 4.70 -7.42 10.85
CA ALA A 159 5.94 -7.40 10.06
C ALA A 159 7.19 -6.95 10.83
N GLY A 160 7.06 -6.43 12.07
CA GLY A 160 8.20 -5.91 12.84
C GLY A 160 9.36 -6.91 12.95
N GLY A 161 10.56 -6.49 12.56
CA GLY A 161 11.78 -7.30 12.47
C GLY A 161 11.94 -8.12 11.17
N SER A 162 10.98 -8.06 10.23
CA SER A 162 11.08 -8.70 8.91
C SER A 162 11.60 -7.73 7.84
N SER A 163 11.85 -8.24 6.63
CA SER A 163 12.16 -7.41 5.46
C SER A 163 11.01 -6.45 5.06
N TYR A 164 9.80 -6.65 5.57
CA TYR A 164 8.62 -5.82 5.33
C TYR A 164 8.27 -4.87 6.49
N GLU A 165 9.16 -4.72 7.48
CA GLU A 165 8.95 -3.85 8.65
C GLU A 165 8.58 -2.41 8.26
N HIS A 166 9.14 -1.90 7.17
CA HIS A 166 8.94 -0.53 6.68
C HIS A 166 7.97 -0.43 5.48
N TYR A 167 7.08 -1.43 5.32
CA TYR A 167 6.17 -1.45 4.17
C TYR A 167 5.26 -0.22 4.09
N MET A 168 4.78 0.27 5.23
CA MET A 168 3.95 1.47 5.27
C MET A 168 4.71 2.74 4.90
N GLU A 169 5.96 2.86 5.36
CA GLU A 169 6.84 3.96 5.00
C GLU A 169 7.10 3.99 3.49
N ASP A 170 7.31 2.83 2.86
CA ASP A 170 7.46 2.73 1.41
C ASP A 170 6.21 3.23 0.66
N LEU A 171 5.01 2.93 1.16
CA LEU A 171 3.75 3.43 0.57
C LEU A 171 3.60 4.94 0.75
N VAL A 172 3.96 5.47 1.93
CA VAL A 172 3.97 6.93 2.20
C VAL A 172 4.91 7.63 1.23
N ASP A 173 6.11 7.10 1.00
CA ASP A 173 7.09 7.69 0.08
C ASP A 173 6.57 7.75 -1.37
N ILE A 174 5.87 6.71 -1.82
CA ILE A 174 5.23 6.68 -3.15
C ILE A 174 4.20 7.82 -3.27
N LEU A 175 3.32 7.97 -2.30
CA LEU A 175 2.29 9.02 -2.33
C LEU A 175 2.86 10.42 -2.15
N GLU A 176 3.86 10.57 -1.26
CA GLU A 176 4.52 11.85 -1.05
C GLU A 176 5.20 12.33 -2.34
N HIS A 177 5.88 11.41 -3.04
CA HIS A 177 6.50 11.73 -4.32
C HIS A 177 5.48 12.25 -5.34
N SER A 178 4.37 11.55 -5.50
CA SER A 178 3.29 11.95 -6.42
C SER A 178 2.66 13.28 -6.04
N THR A 179 2.35 13.49 -4.75
CA THR A 179 1.77 14.74 -4.25
C THR A 179 2.71 15.93 -4.46
N ARG A 180 4.00 15.78 -4.20
CA ARG A 180 5.00 16.83 -4.43
C ARG A 180 5.13 17.14 -5.91
N TRP A 181 5.20 16.11 -6.75
CA TRP A 181 5.24 16.25 -8.19
C TRP A 181 4.03 17.06 -8.71
N PHE A 182 2.81 16.74 -8.24
CA PHE A 182 1.61 17.49 -8.59
C PHE A 182 1.71 18.96 -8.20
N ILE A 183 2.08 19.26 -6.94
CA ILE A 183 2.22 20.62 -6.43
C ILE A 183 3.22 21.41 -7.29
N GLU A 184 4.38 20.83 -7.60
CA GLU A 184 5.42 21.48 -8.39
C GLU A 184 5.02 21.66 -9.86
N ASN A 185 4.41 20.65 -10.47
CA ASN A 185 4.02 20.66 -11.89
C ASN A 185 2.84 21.59 -12.19
N THR A 186 1.87 21.66 -11.29
CA THR A 186 0.71 22.56 -11.46
C THR A 186 0.96 23.97 -10.95
N GLY A 187 2.05 24.19 -10.20
CA GLY A 187 2.41 25.49 -9.61
C GLY A 187 1.55 25.87 -8.41
N HIS A 188 0.83 24.91 -7.82
CA HIS A 188 0.13 25.13 -6.56
C HIS A 188 1.10 25.25 -5.38
N GLU A 189 0.64 25.89 -4.33
CA GLU A 189 1.33 25.94 -3.06
C GLU A 189 0.38 25.47 -1.95
N ALA A 190 0.88 24.59 -1.10
CA ALA A 190 0.12 24.19 0.08
C ALA A 190 0.12 25.33 1.11
N ILE A 191 -1.02 25.98 1.30
CA ILE A 191 -1.19 27.14 2.20
C ILE A 191 -2.08 26.75 3.38
N ILE A 192 -1.53 26.81 4.59
CA ILE A 192 -2.26 26.55 5.83
C ILE A 192 -2.20 27.81 6.71
N ASN A 193 -3.37 28.31 7.12
CA ASN A 193 -3.47 29.56 7.92
C ASN A 193 -2.69 30.73 7.31
N GLY A 194 -2.75 30.90 5.99
CA GLY A 194 -2.09 31.99 5.27
C GLY A 194 -0.57 31.84 5.14
N LYS A 195 0.01 30.69 5.48
CA LYS A 195 1.44 30.42 5.36
C LYS A 195 1.69 29.16 4.52
N LYS A 196 2.78 29.17 3.75
CA LYS A 196 3.21 27.97 3.01
C LYS A 196 3.56 26.84 3.99
N ALA A 197 2.93 25.69 3.78
CA ALA A 197 3.21 24.50 4.57
C ALA A 197 4.63 24.00 4.34
N GLY A 198 5.30 23.62 5.40
CA GLY A 198 6.63 23.00 5.32
C GLY A 198 6.53 21.55 4.78
N LYS A 199 7.65 21.05 4.25
CA LYS A 199 7.74 19.67 3.72
C LYS A 199 7.27 18.62 4.74
N MET A 200 7.66 18.78 6.01
CA MET A 200 7.27 17.87 7.08
C MET A 200 5.75 17.90 7.34
N THR A 201 5.10 19.06 7.22
CA THR A 201 3.65 19.17 7.39
C THR A 201 2.92 18.39 6.29
N VAL A 202 3.35 18.54 5.03
CA VAL A 202 2.81 17.79 3.89
C VAL A 202 3.01 16.28 4.10
N HIS A 203 4.22 15.86 4.48
CA HIS A 203 4.53 14.47 4.79
C HIS A 203 3.59 13.89 5.88
N ILE A 204 3.41 14.61 6.99
CA ILE A 204 2.55 14.13 8.08
C ILE A 204 1.08 14.02 7.65
N LEU A 205 0.57 14.96 6.85
CA LEU A 205 -0.80 14.88 6.34
C LEU A 205 -1.00 13.67 5.43
N ILE A 206 -0.06 13.39 4.53
CA ILE A 206 -0.09 12.21 3.65
C ILE A 206 0.00 10.93 4.48
N SER A 207 0.95 10.85 5.41
CA SER A 207 1.08 9.70 6.32
C SER A 207 -0.20 9.46 7.11
N SER A 208 -0.80 10.52 7.68
CA SER A 208 -2.03 10.41 8.48
C SER A 208 -3.19 9.87 7.66
N TYR A 209 -3.31 10.29 6.39
CA TYR A 209 -4.31 9.76 5.47
C TYR A 209 -4.08 8.28 5.19
N LEU A 210 -2.85 7.92 4.80
CA LEU A 210 -2.52 6.55 4.43
C LEU A 210 -2.70 5.59 5.61
N TYR A 211 -2.18 5.93 6.78
CA TYR A 211 -2.39 5.11 7.98
C TYR A 211 -3.88 4.99 8.31
N GLY A 212 -4.65 6.09 8.19
CA GLY A 212 -6.09 6.07 8.37
C GLY A 212 -6.83 5.10 7.44
N LEU A 213 -6.40 4.98 6.18
CA LEU A 213 -6.98 4.03 5.22
C LEU A 213 -6.81 2.56 5.64
N PHE A 214 -5.78 2.24 6.40
CA PHE A 214 -5.49 0.88 6.86
C PHE A 214 -5.98 0.59 8.29
N GLU A 215 -6.48 1.58 9.05
CA GLU A 215 -7.05 1.37 10.38
C GLU A 215 -8.15 0.27 10.42
N PRO A 216 -9.03 0.14 9.41
CA PRO A 216 -10.00 -0.95 9.38
C PRO A 216 -9.39 -2.34 9.52
N ILE A 217 -8.17 -2.56 8.98
CA ILE A 217 -7.47 -3.85 9.09
C ILE A 217 -6.93 -4.05 10.50
N ALA A 218 -6.32 -3.01 11.08
CA ALA A 218 -5.77 -3.07 12.43
C ALA A 218 -6.87 -3.33 13.50
N HIS A 219 -8.07 -2.78 13.25
CA HIS A 219 -9.24 -2.92 14.12
C HIS A 219 -10.16 -4.09 13.74
N GLU A 220 -9.82 -4.90 12.74
CA GLU A 220 -10.62 -6.04 12.28
C GLU A 220 -12.09 -5.64 11.98
N MET A 221 -12.29 -4.45 11.41
CA MET A 221 -13.62 -3.96 11.05
C MET A 221 -14.25 -4.87 10.00
N LYS A 222 -15.57 -4.94 9.97
CA LYS A 222 -16.28 -5.60 8.87
C LYS A 222 -16.14 -4.76 7.58
N LYS A 223 -16.16 -5.43 6.45
CA LYS A 223 -15.96 -4.80 5.13
C LYS A 223 -16.91 -3.63 4.89
N ASP A 224 -18.21 -3.82 5.17
CA ASP A 224 -19.22 -2.78 4.97
C ASP A 224 -18.96 -1.55 5.85
N GLU A 225 -18.60 -1.78 7.13
CA GLU A 225 -18.22 -0.71 8.07
C GLU A 225 -16.93 0.01 7.62
N ALA A 226 -15.97 -0.74 7.07
CA ALA A 226 -14.74 -0.19 6.54
C ALA A 226 -14.96 0.69 5.31
N ILE A 227 -15.88 0.31 4.42
CA ILE A 227 -16.25 1.10 3.25
C ILE A 227 -16.84 2.45 3.70
N GLU A 228 -17.79 2.44 4.65
CA GLU A 228 -18.36 3.68 5.19
C GLU A 228 -17.29 4.57 5.83
N TYR A 229 -16.45 4.00 6.69
CA TYR A 229 -15.35 4.71 7.35
C TYR A 229 -14.36 5.33 6.34
N VAL A 230 -13.95 4.56 5.33
CA VAL A 230 -12.97 5.05 4.34
C VAL A 230 -13.57 6.19 3.50
N ASN A 231 -14.87 6.13 3.17
CA ASN A 231 -15.54 7.23 2.48
C ASN A 231 -15.59 8.50 3.34
N GLU A 232 -15.85 8.37 4.64
CA GLU A 232 -15.83 9.51 5.58
C GLU A 232 -14.40 10.10 5.74
N LEU A 233 -13.40 9.24 5.88
CA LEU A 233 -11.99 9.65 5.97
C LEU A 233 -11.55 10.36 4.69
N LYS A 234 -11.88 9.80 3.53
CA LYS A 234 -11.62 10.37 2.23
C LYS A 234 -12.22 11.77 2.12
N TYR A 235 -13.51 11.91 2.40
CA TYR A 235 -14.18 13.21 2.37
C TYR A 235 -13.47 14.25 3.25
N PHE A 236 -13.07 13.88 4.45
CA PHE A 236 -12.36 14.77 5.36
C PHE A 236 -11.04 15.28 4.77
N PHE A 237 -10.25 14.39 4.20
CA PHE A 237 -8.95 14.77 3.61
C PHE A 237 -9.10 15.52 2.29
N ASP A 238 -10.05 15.16 1.45
CA ASP A 238 -10.29 15.83 0.16
C ASP A 238 -10.69 17.29 0.35
N VAL A 239 -11.63 17.55 1.27
CA VAL A 239 -12.00 18.93 1.64
C VAL A 239 -10.80 19.72 2.17
N GLY A 240 -9.99 19.08 3.02
CA GLY A 240 -8.78 19.70 3.57
C GLY A 240 -7.74 20.01 2.49
N TRP A 241 -7.46 19.08 1.60
CA TRP A 241 -6.50 19.27 0.51
C TRP A 241 -6.98 20.30 -0.51
N ALA A 242 -8.25 20.30 -0.89
CA ALA A 242 -8.81 21.31 -1.79
C ALA A 242 -8.63 22.73 -1.22
N ASP A 243 -8.89 22.94 0.08
CA ASP A 243 -8.66 24.25 0.70
C ASP A 243 -7.17 24.60 0.80
N ILE A 244 -6.32 23.66 1.20
CA ILE A 244 -4.87 23.86 1.35
C ILE A 244 -4.21 24.20 0.01
N LEU A 245 -4.59 23.53 -1.08
CA LEU A 245 -4.05 23.73 -2.43
C LEU A 245 -4.80 24.79 -3.25
N LYS A 246 -5.89 25.37 -2.71
CA LYS A 246 -6.75 26.36 -3.39
C LYS A 246 -7.29 25.86 -4.71
N LEU A 247 -7.62 24.57 -4.79
CA LEU A 247 -8.33 23.99 -5.93
C LEU A 247 -9.76 24.53 -5.97
N LYS A 248 -10.24 24.84 -7.18
CA LYS A 248 -11.56 25.50 -7.39
C LYS A 248 -12.48 24.61 -8.17
#